data_44fde9fbad7df7dce33ce93f6a89c1ab
#
_entry.id   44fde9fbad7df7dce33ce93f6a89c1ab
#
_cell.length_a   1.000
_cell.length_b   1.000
_cell.length_c   1.000
_cell.angle_alpha   90.00
_cell.angle_beta   90.00
_cell.angle_gamma   90.00
#
_symmetry.space_group_name_H-M   'P 1'
#
loop_
_entity.id
_entity.type
_entity.pdbx_description
1 polymer ?
#
loop_
_entity_poly.entity_id
_entity_poly.type
_entity_poly.pdbx_seq_one_letter_code
_entity_poly.pdbx_strand_id
1 'polypeptide(L)'
;PISNEIPLDQAAVIEPLAVGYHAYVRSGAQEGDVALVGGGGPIGLLLSAVLKAKGITVIMTELSAKRKEKAKESGVADYILDPSEVDLAEEVMKITGDKGVDVAFECTSVNKVLDSLVELTKPAGVVVIVSIWSHPATVNVHSVVMKELDVRGTIAYVNNHKETIKLVEEGKIDLEPFITQRIKLDDLVSEGFERLIHNNESAVKIIVNPNLK
;
A
#
# COMPACT_ATOMS: atom_id res chain seq x y z
N PRO A 1 7.10 -11.06 -21.41
CA PRO A 1 7.20 -9.84 -22.20
C PRO A 1 6.17 -8.85 -21.71
N ILE A 2 6.49 -7.57 -21.74
CA ILE A 2 5.58 -6.45 -21.44
C ILE A 2 5.18 -5.87 -22.80
N SER A 3 3.93 -5.42 -22.95
CA SER A 3 3.47 -4.71 -24.15
C SER A 3 4.31 -3.47 -24.41
N ASN A 4 4.57 -3.19 -25.68
CA ASN A 4 5.24 -1.95 -26.10
C ASN A 4 4.37 -0.69 -25.87
N GLU A 5 3.11 -0.86 -25.50
CA GLU A 5 2.20 0.23 -25.16
C GLU A 5 2.45 0.78 -23.74
N ILE A 6 3.12 0.00 -22.86
CA ILE A 6 3.50 0.47 -21.53
C ILE A 6 4.87 1.16 -21.64
N PRO A 7 4.98 2.46 -21.31
CA PRO A 7 6.26 3.16 -21.28
C PRO A 7 7.26 2.47 -20.35
N LEU A 8 8.56 2.47 -20.70
CA LEU A 8 9.58 1.77 -19.92
C LEU A 8 9.73 2.26 -18.48
N ASP A 9 9.52 3.54 -18.24
CA ASP A 9 9.54 4.14 -16.91
C ASP A 9 8.35 3.66 -16.05
N GLN A 10 7.16 3.53 -16.64
CA GLN A 10 6.02 2.90 -15.99
C GLN A 10 6.23 1.40 -15.79
N ALA A 11 6.84 0.71 -16.77
CA ALA A 11 7.18 -0.71 -16.65
C ALA A 11 8.08 -1.00 -15.44
N ALA A 12 8.96 -0.07 -15.06
CA ALA A 12 9.79 -0.18 -13.85
C ALA A 12 8.98 -0.17 -12.54
N VAL A 13 7.73 0.33 -12.55
CA VAL A 13 6.84 0.36 -11.37
C VAL A 13 6.05 -0.94 -11.23
N ILE A 14 6.04 -1.79 -12.26
CA ILE A 14 5.35 -3.10 -12.20
C ILE A 14 5.94 -4.00 -11.13
N GLU A 15 7.26 -3.92 -10.89
CA GLU A 15 7.89 -4.74 -9.84
C GLU A 15 7.32 -4.43 -8.45
N PRO A 16 7.37 -3.18 -7.94
CA PRO A 16 6.76 -2.89 -6.63
C PRO A 16 5.22 -3.01 -6.63
N LEU A 17 4.55 -2.86 -7.78
CA LEU A 17 3.12 -3.17 -7.88
C LEU A 17 2.87 -4.66 -7.66
N ALA A 18 3.77 -5.54 -8.13
CA ALA A 18 3.66 -6.97 -7.90
C ALA A 18 3.80 -7.35 -6.42
N VAL A 19 4.54 -6.56 -5.62
CA VAL A 19 4.58 -6.69 -4.15
C VAL A 19 3.18 -6.44 -3.56
N GLY A 20 2.54 -5.33 -3.95
CA GLY A 20 1.16 -5.03 -3.53
C GLY A 20 0.17 -6.11 -3.99
N TYR A 21 0.30 -6.59 -5.22
CA TYR A 21 -0.53 -7.68 -5.72
C TYR A 21 -0.34 -8.97 -4.93
N HIS A 22 0.90 -9.30 -4.56
CA HIS A 22 1.16 -10.47 -3.73
C HIS A 22 0.55 -10.35 -2.34
N ALA A 23 0.63 -9.18 -1.71
CA ALA A 23 -0.04 -8.92 -0.44
C ALA A 23 -1.56 -9.10 -0.56
N TYR A 24 -2.18 -8.60 -1.63
CA TYR A 24 -3.60 -8.85 -1.94
C TYR A 24 -3.89 -10.36 -2.04
N VAL A 25 -3.13 -11.11 -2.83
CA VAL A 25 -3.32 -12.57 -2.95
C VAL A 25 -3.17 -13.27 -1.59
N ARG A 26 -2.18 -12.87 -0.81
CA ARG A 26 -1.95 -13.43 0.53
C ARG A 26 -3.08 -13.13 1.51
N SER A 27 -3.79 -12.03 1.32
CA SER A 27 -4.92 -11.67 2.17
C SER A 27 -6.14 -12.57 1.97
N GLY A 28 -6.36 -13.04 0.74
CA GLY A 28 -7.57 -13.74 0.36
C GLY A 28 -8.79 -12.83 0.20
N ALA A 29 -8.60 -11.50 0.22
CA ALA A 29 -9.68 -10.53 0.07
C ALA A 29 -10.44 -10.69 -1.23
N GLN A 30 -11.74 -10.44 -1.19
CA GLN A 30 -12.67 -10.60 -2.30
C GLN A 30 -13.31 -9.25 -2.67
N GLU A 31 -13.90 -9.19 -3.87
CA GLU A 31 -14.72 -8.06 -4.29
C GLU A 31 -15.84 -7.78 -3.26
N GLY A 32 -15.99 -6.53 -2.88
CA GLY A 32 -16.94 -6.06 -1.87
C GLY A 32 -16.42 -6.03 -0.44
N ASP A 33 -15.25 -6.61 -0.15
CA ASP A 33 -14.60 -6.49 1.16
C ASP A 33 -14.17 -5.04 1.44
N VAL A 34 -13.98 -4.72 2.72
CA VAL A 34 -13.40 -3.46 3.19
C VAL A 34 -11.99 -3.73 3.70
N ALA A 35 -11.01 -3.03 3.15
CA ALA A 35 -9.60 -3.11 3.54
C ALA A 35 -9.14 -1.86 4.29
N LEU A 36 -8.37 -2.04 5.35
CA LEU A 36 -7.66 -0.97 6.06
C LEU A 36 -6.17 -1.07 5.76
N VAL A 37 -5.63 -0.06 5.07
CA VAL A 37 -4.20 0.02 4.73
C VAL A 37 -3.51 1.01 5.67
N GLY A 38 -2.65 0.50 6.53
CA GLY A 38 -1.82 1.30 7.42
C GLY A 38 -0.58 1.80 6.69
N GLY A 39 -0.57 3.09 6.34
CA GLY A 39 0.53 3.77 5.66
C GLY A 39 0.32 4.03 4.18
N GLY A 40 0.44 5.30 3.77
CA GLY A 40 0.38 5.79 2.39
C GLY A 40 1.76 5.92 1.74
N GLY A 41 2.73 5.08 2.13
CA GLY A 41 4.03 4.99 1.46
C GLY A 41 3.93 4.29 0.09
N PRO A 42 5.06 4.10 -0.62
CA PRO A 42 5.06 3.53 -1.97
C PRO A 42 4.33 2.19 -2.08
N ILE A 43 4.54 1.28 -1.14
CA ILE A 43 3.90 -0.04 -1.15
C ILE A 43 2.42 0.07 -0.77
N GLY A 44 2.07 0.89 0.25
CA GLY A 44 0.67 1.08 0.64
C GLY A 44 -0.17 1.68 -0.49
N LEU A 45 0.36 2.67 -1.23
CA LEU A 45 -0.31 3.26 -2.40
C LEU A 45 -0.51 2.24 -3.53
N LEU A 46 0.54 1.49 -3.88
CA LEU A 46 0.47 0.49 -4.95
C LEU A 46 -0.43 -0.71 -4.59
N LEU A 47 -0.40 -1.16 -3.33
CA LEU A 47 -1.34 -2.15 -2.81
C LEU A 47 -2.77 -1.63 -2.90
N SER A 48 -3.02 -0.39 -2.49
CA SER A 48 -4.35 0.23 -2.56
C SER A 48 -4.87 0.31 -4.00
N ALA A 49 -3.99 0.61 -4.98
CA ALA A 49 -4.36 0.57 -6.39
C ALA A 49 -4.83 -0.83 -6.83
N VAL A 50 -4.14 -1.88 -6.37
CA VAL A 50 -4.56 -3.27 -6.62
C VAL A 50 -5.91 -3.57 -5.98
N LEU A 51 -6.09 -3.22 -4.70
CA LEU A 51 -7.34 -3.44 -3.97
C LEU A 51 -8.52 -2.76 -4.67
N LYS A 52 -8.36 -1.51 -5.07
CA LYS A 52 -9.37 -0.76 -5.85
C LYS A 52 -9.68 -1.44 -7.18
N ALA A 53 -8.66 -1.86 -7.92
CA ALA A 53 -8.83 -2.58 -9.20
C ALA A 53 -9.53 -3.94 -9.04
N LYS A 54 -9.58 -4.47 -7.81
CA LYS A 54 -10.27 -5.72 -7.43
C LYS A 54 -11.65 -5.50 -6.79
N GLY A 55 -12.15 -4.27 -6.77
CA GLY A 55 -13.49 -3.96 -6.25
C GLY A 55 -13.57 -3.96 -4.72
N ILE A 56 -12.46 -3.73 -4.04
CA ILE A 56 -12.37 -3.66 -2.58
C ILE A 56 -12.43 -2.20 -2.15
N THR A 57 -13.24 -1.91 -1.13
CA THR A 57 -13.27 -0.58 -0.51
C THR A 57 -12.02 -0.36 0.31
N VAL A 58 -11.29 0.72 0.06
CA VAL A 58 -10.00 1.02 0.71
C VAL A 58 -10.12 2.18 1.68
N ILE A 59 -9.83 1.90 2.95
CA ILE A 59 -9.55 2.90 3.98
C ILE A 59 -8.03 2.96 4.15
N MET A 60 -7.43 4.13 3.97
CA MET A 60 -5.99 4.34 4.17
C MET A 60 -5.74 5.21 5.38
N THR A 61 -4.75 4.88 6.22
CA THR A 61 -4.27 5.76 7.27
C THR A 61 -2.92 6.34 6.93
N GLU A 62 -2.74 7.66 7.05
CA GLU A 62 -1.49 8.34 6.77
C GLU A 62 -1.40 9.67 7.56
N LEU A 63 -0.23 9.95 8.15
CA LEU A 63 0.05 11.17 8.91
C LEU A 63 0.59 12.30 8.03
N SER A 64 1.39 11.97 7.02
CA SER A 64 2.03 12.97 6.15
C SER A 64 1.00 13.63 5.24
N ALA A 65 0.88 14.96 5.35
CA ALA A 65 -0.01 15.74 4.47
C ALA A 65 0.28 15.52 2.99
N LYS A 66 1.58 15.45 2.61
CA LYS A 66 2.00 15.22 1.22
C LYS A 66 1.61 13.84 0.71
N ARG A 67 1.70 12.79 1.56
CA ARG A 67 1.29 11.43 1.19
C ARG A 67 -0.24 11.30 1.14
N LYS A 68 -0.97 11.97 2.05
CA LYS A 68 -2.44 12.07 1.99
C LYS A 68 -2.88 12.72 0.67
N GLU A 69 -2.22 13.81 0.25
CA GLU A 69 -2.50 14.45 -1.03
C GLU A 69 -2.21 13.53 -2.21
N LYS A 70 -1.08 12.84 -2.20
CA LYS A 70 -0.72 11.85 -3.24
C LYS A 70 -1.75 10.71 -3.32
N ALA A 71 -2.23 10.21 -2.20
CA ALA A 71 -3.29 9.20 -2.17
C ALA A 71 -4.61 9.72 -2.76
N LYS A 72 -4.96 10.99 -2.51
CA LYS A 72 -6.13 11.64 -3.14
C LYS A 72 -5.96 11.80 -4.64
N GLU A 73 -4.82 12.33 -5.09
CA GLU A 73 -4.51 12.53 -6.52
C GLU A 73 -4.56 11.23 -7.31
N SER A 74 -4.03 10.16 -6.74
CA SER A 74 -4.00 8.84 -7.39
C SER A 74 -5.33 8.08 -7.32
N GLY A 75 -6.29 8.56 -6.51
CA GLY A 75 -7.62 7.95 -6.40
C GLY A 75 -7.66 6.52 -5.86
N VAL A 76 -6.60 6.09 -5.14
CA VAL A 76 -6.41 4.69 -4.71
C VAL A 76 -7.10 4.33 -3.40
N ALA A 77 -7.70 5.30 -2.71
CA ALA A 77 -8.42 5.07 -1.46
C ALA A 77 -9.80 5.75 -1.50
N ASP A 78 -10.80 5.08 -0.93
CA ASP A 78 -12.15 5.65 -0.76
C ASP A 78 -12.19 6.60 0.44
N TYR A 79 -11.39 6.27 1.47
CA TYR A 79 -11.26 7.06 2.69
C TYR A 79 -9.78 7.21 3.04
N ILE A 80 -9.36 8.42 3.38
CA ILE A 80 -8.00 8.72 3.86
C ILE A 80 -8.15 9.37 5.22
N LEU A 81 -7.70 8.65 6.25
CA LEU A 81 -7.83 9.05 7.64
C LEU A 81 -6.47 9.41 8.23
N ASP A 82 -6.42 10.52 8.93
CA ASP A 82 -5.25 10.91 9.73
C ASP A 82 -5.50 10.58 11.20
N PRO A 83 -4.81 9.57 11.77
CA PRO A 83 -5.01 9.19 13.17
C PRO A 83 -4.61 10.26 14.20
N SER A 84 -4.01 11.36 13.76
CA SER A 84 -3.72 12.53 14.62
C SER A 84 -4.87 13.55 14.64
N GLU A 85 -5.76 13.48 13.67
CA GLU A 85 -6.86 14.44 13.48
C GLU A 85 -8.23 13.85 13.86
N VAL A 86 -8.37 12.49 13.78
CA VAL A 86 -9.64 11.80 14.04
C VAL A 86 -9.46 10.61 14.99
N ASP A 87 -10.54 10.20 15.65
CA ASP A 87 -10.60 8.89 16.31
C ASP A 87 -10.73 7.81 15.22
N LEU A 88 -9.62 7.10 14.97
CA LEU A 88 -9.54 6.09 13.93
C LEU A 88 -10.56 4.96 14.15
N ALA A 89 -10.79 4.56 15.40
CA ALA A 89 -11.72 3.48 15.71
C ALA A 89 -13.17 3.91 15.41
N GLU A 90 -13.56 5.10 15.82
CA GLU A 90 -14.88 5.64 15.53
C GLU A 90 -15.14 5.74 14.02
N GLU A 91 -14.20 6.30 13.26
CA GLU A 91 -14.37 6.47 11.81
C GLU A 91 -14.40 5.13 11.07
N VAL A 92 -13.53 4.17 11.42
CA VAL A 92 -13.54 2.84 10.79
C VAL A 92 -14.85 2.09 11.12
N MET A 93 -15.30 2.13 12.38
CA MET A 93 -16.57 1.48 12.76
C MET A 93 -17.76 2.11 12.02
N LYS A 94 -17.81 3.43 11.90
CA LYS A 94 -18.83 4.13 11.12
C LYS A 94 -18.85 3.71 9.65
N ILE A 95 -17.67 3.61 9.01
CA ILE A 95 -17.55 3.18 7.60
C ILE A 95 -17.99 1.72 7.42
N THR A 96 -17.67 0.85 8.39
CA THR A 96 -17.93 -0.59 8.32
C THR A 96 -19.25 -1.03 8.96
N GLY A 97 -20.06 -0.09 9.45
CA GLY A 97 -21.33 -0.40 10.16
C GLY A 97 -21.10 -1.25 11.39
N ASP A 98 -20.18 -0.84 12.24
CA ASP A 98 -19.77 -1.44 13.52
C ASP A 98 -19.21 -2.86 13.45
N LYS A 99 -18.77 -3.30 12.26
CA LYS A 99 -18.24 -4.66 12.05
C LYS A 99 -16.72 -4.75 12.15
N GLY A 100 -16.02 -3.67 11.86
CA GLY A 100 -14.58 -3.67 11.57
C GLY A 100 -14.28 -4.09 10.12
N VAL A 101 -13.02 -4.00 9.72
CA VAL A 101 -12.60 -4.30 8.34
C VAL A 101 -12.41 -5.80 8.11
N ASP A 102 -12.63 -6.25 6.87
CA ASP A 102 -12.45 -7.65 6.47
C ASP A 102 -10.96 -8.03 6.48
N VAL A 103 -10.12 -7.11 6.01
CA VAL A 103 -8.68 -7.29 5.93
C VAL A 103 -7.94 -6.01 6.28
N ALA A 104 -6.83 -6.14 6.99
CA ALA A 104 -5.93 -5.04 7.30
C ALA A 104 -4.51 -5.32 6.79
N PHE A 105 -3.82 -4.28 6.30
CA PHE A 105 -2.47 -4.37 5.74
C PHE A 105 -1.51 -3.43 6.48
N GLU A 106 -0.45 -3.98 7.05
CA GLU A 106 0.57 -3.22 7.74
C GLU A 106 1.72 -2.89 6.78
N CYS A 107 1.89 -1.59 6.44
CA CYS A 107 2.87 -1.10 5.47
C CYS A 107 3.84 -0.05 6.06
N THR A 108 3.97 0.05 7.39
CA THR A 108 4.73 1.13 8.06
C THR A 108 5.92 0.67 8.88
N SER A 109 5.93 -0.58 9.37
CA SER A 109 6.84 -1.10 10.42
C SER A 109 6.69 -0.35 11.76
N VAL A 110 5.48 0.12 12.09
CA VAL A 110 5.20 0.86 13.33
C VAL A 110 4.23 0.06 14.20
N ASN A 111 4.66 -0.26 15.43
CA ASN A 111 3.86 -1.09 16.36
C ASN A 111 2.46 -0.51 16.61
N LYS A 112 2.36 0.80 16.83
CA LYS A 112 1.08 1.46 17.06
C LYS A 112 0.10 1.27 15.88
N VAL A 113 0.62 1.25 14.65
CA VAL A 113 -0.19 0.96 13.45
C VAL A 113 -0.65 -0.49 13.47
N LEU A 114 0.27 -1.45 13.70
CA LEU A 114 -0.07 -2.87 13.77
C LEU A 114 -1.12 -3.15 14.86
N ASP A 115 -0.99 -2.54 16.04
CA ASP A 115 -1.97 -2.68 17.13
C ASP A 115 -3.36 -2.17 16.69
N SER A 116 -3.42 -0.99 16.05
CA SER A 116 -4.68 -0.45 15.53
C SER A 116 -5.30 -1.36 14.46
N LEU A 117 -4.50 -1.93 13.56
CA LEU A 117 -4.98 -2.85 12.52
C LEU A 117 -5.58 -4.13 13.14
N VAL A 118 -4.92 -4.71 14.14
CA VAL A 118 -5.44 -5.88 14.88
C VAL A 118 -6.77 -5.55 15.55
N GLU A 119 -6.88 -4.36 16.19
CA GLU A 119 -8.10 -3.96 16.89
C GLU A 119 -9.26 -3.62 15.95
N LEU A 120 -8.99 -3.09 14.76
CA LEU A 120 -10.02 -2.65 13.81
C LEU A 120 -10.42 -3.73 12.79
N THR A 121 -9.73 -4.86 12.77
CA THR A 121 -10.11 -6.01 11.97
C THR A 121 -11.27 -6.76 12.63
N LYS A 122 -12.30 -7.12 11.88
CA LYS A 122 -13.47 -7.87 12.36
C LYS A 122 -13.08 -9.27 12.88
N PRO A 123 -13.92 -9.93 13.71
CA PRO A 123 -13.73 -11.35 14.03
C PRO A 123 -13.59 -12.22 12.77
N ALA A 124 -12.70 -13.20 12.81
CA ALA A 124 -12.29 -14.07 11.70
C ALA A 124 -11.74 -13.31 10.48
N GLY A 125 -11.31 -12.05 10.66
CA GLY A 125 -10.68 -11.24 9.62
C GLY A 125 -9.19 -11.54 9.47
N VAL A 126 -8.55 -10.87 8.52
CA VAL A 126 -7.16 -11.13 8.15
C VAL A 126 -6.30 -9.88 8.39
N VAL A 127 -5.13 -10.05 9.00
CA VAL A 127 -4.10 -9.01 9.10
C VAL A 127 -2.88 -9.46 8.32
N VAL A 128 -2.46 -8.68 7.32
CA VAL A 128 -1.28 -8.97 6.48
C VAL A 128 -0.16 -7.99 6.82
N ILE A 129 0.97 -8.52 7.27
CA ILE A 129 2.19 -7.74 7.52
C ILE A 129 2.99 -7.70 6.23
N VAL A 130 3.10 -6.52 5.63
CA VAL A 130 3.74 -6.28 4.33
C VAL A 130 5.10 -5.61 4.51
N SER A 131 5.25 -4.78 5.52
CA SER A 131 6.48 -4.05 5.79
C SER A 131 7.59 -4.95 6.33
N ILE A 132 8.85 -4.56 6.06
CA ILE A 132 10.04 -5.23 6.60
C ILE A 132 10.44 -4.52 7.90
N TRP A 133 10.40 -5.26 9.01
CA TRP A 133 10.71 -4.73 10.33
C TRP A 133 12.21 -4.84 10.64
N SER A 134 12.81 -3.75 11.08
CA SER A 134 14.22 -3.73 11.53
C SER A 134 14.42 -4.23 12.96
N HIS A 135 13.33 -4.29 13.74
CA HIS A 135 13.32 -4.74 15.13
C HIS A 135 12.12 -5.67 15.37
N PRO A 136 12.18 -6.54 16.40
CA PRO A 136 11.03 -7.34 16.78
C PRO A 136 9.80 -6.47 17.08
N ALA A 137 8.66 -6.82 16.49
CA ALA A 137 7.38 -6.21 16.78
C ALA A 137 6.69 -6.88 17.96
N THR A 138 5.81 -6.15 18.64
CA THR A 138 4.86 -6.72 19.60
C THR A 138 3.50 -6.85 18.93
N VAL A 139 2.78 -7.91 19.24
CA VAL A 139 1.41 -8.16 18.77
C VAL A 139 0.54 -8.48 19.98
N ASN A 140 -0.64 -7.86 20.06
CA ASN A 140 -1.65 -8.22 21.07
C ASN A 140 -2.23 -9.60 20.74
N VAL A 141 -1.56 -10.64 21.25
CA VAL A 141 -1.98 -12.05 21.03
C VAL A 141 -3.36 -12.33 21.64
N HIS A 142 -3.76 -11.61 22.70
CA HIS A 142 -5.10 -11.75 23.28
C HIS A 142 -6.17 -11.35 22.24
N SER A 143 -6.03 -10.21 21.60
CA SER A 143 -6.97 -9.78 20.53
C SER A 143 -6.97 -10.74 19.34
N VAL A 144 -5.80 -11.25 18.95
CA VAL A 144 -5.71 -12.26 17.87
C VAL A 144 -6.53 -13.51 18.21
N VAL A 145 -6.40 -14.03 19.44
CA VAL A 145 -7.13 -15.22 19.90
C VAL A 145 -8.62 -14.94 20.04
N MET A 146 -8.99 -13.84 20.70
CA MET A 146 -10.40 -13.53 20.99
C MET A 146 -11.23 -13.23 19.73
N LYS A 147 -10.58 -12.77 18.68
CA LYS A 147 -11.22 -12.48 17.39
C LYS A 147 -10.98 -13.58 16.34
N GLU A 148 -10.23 -14.63 16.67
CA GLU A 148 -9.85 -15.70 15.73
C GLU A 148 -9.19 -15.14 14.45
N LEU A 149 -8.29 -14.13 14.59
CA LEU A 149 -7.68 -13.46 13.45
C LEU A 149 -6.63 -14.33 12.76
N ASP A 150 -6.62 -14.30 11.43
CA ASP A 150 -5.51 -14.79 10.63
C ASP A 150 -4.44 -13.69 10.52
N VAL A 151 -3.27 -13.89 11.11
CA VAL A 151 -2.11 -12.99 10.94
C VAL A 151 -1.14 -13.63 9.96
N ARG A 152 -0.89 -12.94 8.83
CA ARG A 152 -0.11 -13.46 7.71
C ARG A 152 1.04 -12.52 7.39
N GLY A 153 2.23 -13.07 7.12
CA GLY A 153 3.34 -12.34 6.54
C GLY A 153 3.36 -12.46 5.01
N THR A 154 3.94 -11.48 4.35
CA THR A 154 4.24 -11.51 2.92
C THR A 154 5.61 -10.90 2.65
N ILE A 155 6.29 -11.39 1.62
CA ILE A 155 7.57 -10.85 1.16
C ILE A 155 7.65 -10.89 -0.36
N ALA A 156 8.08 -9.78 -0.96
CA ALA A 156 8.25 -9.66 -2.40
C ALA A 156 7.01 -10.15 -3.20
N TYR A 157 7.20 -11.09 -4.12
CA TYR A 157 6.14 -11.61 -5.00
C TYR A 157 6.46 -13.03 -5.46
N VAL A 158 5.41 -13.79 -5.80
CA VAL A 158 5.54 -15.14 -6.35
C VAL A 158 4.63 -15.26 -7.57
N ASN A 159 5.21 -15.28 -8.79
CA ASN A 159 4.50 -15.46 -10.07
C ASN A 159 3.38 -14.42 -10.35
N ASN A 160 3.43 -13.24 -9.73
CA ASN A 160 2.36 -12.23 -9.81
C ASN A 160 2.51 -11.25 -10.99
N HIS A 161 3.67 -11.18 -11.64
CA HIS A 161 3.94 -10.18 -12.70
C HIS A 161 2.96 -10.25 -13.86
N LYS A 162 2.54 -11.46 -14.27
CA LYS A 162 1.61 -11.61 -15.39
C LYS A 162 0.27 -10.93 -15.10
N GLU A 163 -0.29 -11.17 -13.91
CA GLU A 163 -1.57 -10.57 -13.51
C GLU A 163 -1.44 -9.07 -13.25
N THR A 164 -0.29 -8.65 -12.73
CA THR A 164 0.02 -7.23 -12.50
C THR A 164 0.10 -6.46 -13.82
N ILE A 165 0.83 -6.99 -14.80
CA ILE A 165 0.93 -6.43 -16.16
C ILE A 165 -0.46 -6.33 -16.80
N LYS A 166 -1.28 -7.37 -16.67
CA LYS A 166 -2.63 -7.41 -17.20
C LYS A 166 -3.51 -6.28 -16.64
N LEU A 167 -3.43 -5.99 -15.33
CA LEU A 167 -4.18 -4.87 -14.74
C LEU A 167 -3.79 -3.52 -15.34
N VAL A 168 -2.52 -3.34 -15.66
CA VAL A 168 -2.02 -2.11 -16.31
C VAL A 168 -2.45 -2.05 -17.77
N GLU A 169 -2.29 -3.14 -18.53
CA GLU A 169 -2.70 -3.24 -19.94
C GLU A 169 -4.21 -3.05 -20.13
N GLU A 170 -5.02 -3.51 -19.19
CA GLU A 170 -6.49 -3.30 -19.19
C GLU A 170 -6.91 -1.89 -18.73
N GLY A 171 -5.94 -1.01 -18.38
CA GLY A 171 -6.21 0.34 -17.88
C GLY A 171 -6.87 0.39 -16.50
N LYS A 172 -6.85 -0.72 -15.76
CA LYS A 172 -7.41 -0.79 -14.39
C LYS A 172 -6.52 -0.11 -13.36
N ILE A 173 -5.21 -0.02 -13.66
CA ILE A 173 -4.22 0.69 -12.84
C ILE A 173 -3.41 1.57 -13.77
N ASP A 174 -3.43 2.88 -13.51
CA ASP A 174 -2.51 3.85 -14.10
C ASP A 174 -1.28 3.96 -13.20
N LEU A 175 -0.08 3.80 -13.78
CA LEU A 175 1.18 3.86 -13.05
C LEU A 175 1.80 5.26 -13.00
N GLU A 176 1.36 6.16 -13.86
CA GLU A 176 1.92 7.52 -13.95
C GLU A 176 1.85 8.30 -12.62
N PRO A 177 0.74 8.27 -11.85
CA PRO A 177 0.65 8.99 -10.57
C PRO A 177 1.68 8.56 -9.52
N PHE A 178 2.26 7.35 -9.65
CA PHE A 178 3.24 6.83 -8.70
C PHE A 178 4.68 7.22 -9.03
N ILE A 179 4.94 7.73 -10.25
CA ILE A 179 6.26 8.23 -10.63
C ILE A 179 6.37 9.68 -10.21
N THR A 180 7.10 9.94 -9.13
CA THR A 180 7.22 11.29 -8.57
C THR A 180 8.39 12.09 -9.14
N GLN A 181 9.34 11.41 -9.75
CA GLN A 181 10.47 12.06 -10.41
C GLN A 181 11.13 11.13 -11.44
N ARG A 182 11.65 11.74 -12.49
CA ARG A 182 12.51 11.12 -13.49
C ARG A 182 13.85 11.85 -13.50
N ILE A 183 14.94 11.15 -13.25
CA ILE A 183 16.28 11.72 -13.13
C ILE A 183 17.26 11.06 -14.09
N LYS A 184 18.36 11.75 -14.38
CA LYS A 184 19.50 11.20 -15.11
C LYS A 184 20.31 10.27 -14.22
N LEU A 185 21.14 9.43 -14.83
CA LEU A 185 22.05 8.57 -14.08
C LEU A 185 23.07 9.39 -13.27
N ASP A 186 23.56 10.49 -13.84
CA ASP A 186 24.54 11.38 -13.17
C ASP A 186 23.96 12.05 -11.92
N ASP A 187 22.65 12.23 -11.87
CA ASP A 187 21.93 12.85 -10.74
C ASP A 187 21.48 11.84 -9.68
N LEU A 188 21.85 10.54 -9.83
CA LEU A 188 21.38 9.47 -8.93
C LEU A 188 21.68 9.75 -7.45
N VAL A 189 22.84 10.28 -7.14
CA VAL A 189 23.21 10.59 -5.75
C VAL A 189 22.44 11.81 -5.26
N SER A 190 22.52 12.94 -5.96
CA SER A 190 21.98 14.23 -5.52
C SER A 190 20.44 14.27 -5.51
N GLU A 191 19.80 13.78 -6.57
CA GLU A 191 18.36 13.85 -6.77
C GLU A 191 17.64 12.53 -6.40
N GLY A 192 18.38 11.44 -6.30
CA GLY A 192 17.86 10.15 -5.89
C GLY A 192 18.08 9.90 -4.40
N PHE A 193 19.30 9.52 -4.01
CA PHE A 193 19.58 9.06 -2.64
C PHE A 193 19.44 10.18 -1.61
N GLU A 194 20.03 11.35 -1.84
CA GLU A 194 19.93 12.48 -0.90
C GLU A 194 18.47 12.90 -0.68
N ARG A 195 17.66 12.89 -1.73
CA ARG A 195 16.23 13.17 -1.63
C ARG A 195 15.50 12.12 -0.80
N LEU A 196 15.77 10.83 -1.00
CA LEU A 196 15.13 9.74 -0.24
C LEU A 196 15.58 9.73 1.23
N ILE A 197 16.80 10.19 1.54
CA ILE A 197 17.31 10.26 2.90
C ILE A 197 16.72 11.48 3.64
N HIS A 198 16.67 12.64 2.99
CA HIS A 198 16.38 13.91 3.65
C HIS A 198 14.99 14.50 3.35
N ASN A 199 14.34 14.10 2.25
CA ASN A 199 13.08 14.67 1.75
C ASN A 199 12.14 13.63 1.13
N ASN A 200 11.95 12.49 1.77
CA ASN A 200 11.20 11.37 1.21
C ASN A 200 9.67 11.48 1.31
N GLU A 201 9.13 12.50 1.97
CA GLU A 201 7.70 12.62 2.27
C GLU A 201 6.79 12.66 1.03
N SER A 202 7.30 13.21 -0.09
CA SER A 202 6.57 13.30 -1.35
C SER A 202 7.04 12.26 -2.39
N ALA A 203 8.07 11.46 -2.08
CA ALA A 203 8.63 10.49 -3.00
C ALA A 203 7.86 9.16 -2.93
N VAL A 204 7.30 8.73 -4.06
CA VAL A 204 6.74 7.38 -4.23
C VAL A 204 7.72 6.53 -5.03
N LYS A 205 8.01 6.91 -6.27
CA LYS A 205 9.05 6.28 -7.11
C LYS A 205 9.86 7.35 -7.86
N ILE A 206 11.17 7.26 -7.74
CA ILE A 206 12.13 8.03 -8.54
C ILE A 206 12.66 7.10 -9.61
N ILE A 207 12.43 7.42 -10.87
CA ILE A 207 12.90 6.63 -12.01
C ILE A 207 14.20 7.23 -12.53
N VAL A 208 15.24 6.39 -12.61
CA VAL A 208 16.53 6.75 -13.21
C VAL A 208 16.52 6.33 -14.66
N ASN A 209 16.64 7.29 -15.58
CA ASN A 209 16.72 7.01 -17.00
C ASN A 209 18.13 7.35 -17.53
N PRO A 210 18.96 6.35 -17.87
CA PRO A 210 20.32 6.59 -18.33
C PRO A 210 20.39 7.29 -19.71
N ASN A 211 19.27 7.37 -20.44
CA ASN A 211 19.18 8.02 -21.74
C ASN A 211 18.65 9.45 -21.69
N LEU A 212 18.25 9.96 -20.52
CA LEU A 212 17.93 11.37 -20.34
C LEU A 212 19.19 12.23 -20.54
N LYS A 213 19.11 13.22 -21.44
CA LYS A 213 20.19 14.17 -21.70
C LYS A 213 20.08 15.42 -20.82
#